data_0c02063cd50e22e0753f9fe33e5ca161
#
_entry.id   0c02063cd50e22e0753f9fe33e5ca161
#
_cell.length_a   1.000
_cell.length_b   1.000
_cell.length_c   1.000
_cell.angle_alpha   90.00
_cell.angle_beta   90.00
_cell.angle_gamma   90.00
#
_symmetry.space_group_name_H-M   'P 1'
#
loop_
_entity.id
_entity.type
_entity.pdbx_description
1 polymer ?
#
loop_
_entity_poly.entity_id
_entity_poly.type
_entity_poly.pdbx_seq_one_letter_code
_entity_poly.pdbx_strand_id
1 'polypeptide(L)'
;MELTFFLSTNLLDDPSDFMIFVGRFHPLVVHLPIGFLVLAAIAQLATRRPKFYPLKPFLTYLWGLGAISAALAVLFGYLLSLSGDYDADTLFWHKWSGVAVLIFSAACYLISKKHSENLKLPKWVLIILATGTMIYTGHLGGNLTHGQTYLLEYAPNSVRGLAGLPPKIEPRPKVTVLDSADVYLDLISPMMSSKCTSCHNNGKKKADLLLTSYSNMMKGGENGEVIIPGDV
;
A
#
# COMPACT_ATOMS: atom_id res chain seq x y z
N MET A 1 -14.38 -11.14 -41.20
CA MET A 1 -15.30 -10.40 -40.33
C MET A 1 -15.73 -11.37 -39.24
N GLU A 2 -15.54 -11.01 -37.99
CA GLU A 2 -15.91 -11.76 -36.77
C GLU A 2 -14.95 -12.85 -36.23
N LEU A 3 -13.68 -12.55 -36.07
CA LEU A 3 -12.81 -13.33 -35.18
C LEU A 3 -12.17 -12.48 -34.07
N THR A 4 -12.43 -11.19 -34.06
CA THR A 4 -11.88 -10.23 -33.06
C THR A 4 -12.80 -9.95 -31.88
N PHE A 5 -14.03 -10.52 -31.89
CA PHE A 5 -15.04 -10.26 -30.85
C PHE A 5 -15.04 -11.28 -29.70
N PHE A 6 -14.36 -12.41 -29.86
CA PHE A 6 -14.42 -13.52 -28.87
C PHE A 6 -13.30 -13.51 -27.82
N LEU A 7 -12.36 -12.55 -27.87
CA LEU A 7 -11.21 -12.51 -26.97
C LEU A 7 -11.25 -11.38 -25.94
N SER A 8 -12.34 -10.61 -25.84
CA SER A 8 -12.30 -9.39 -25.02
C SER A 8 -13.28 -9.27 -23.85
N THR A 9 -14.14 -10.24 -23.54
CA THR A 9 -15.21 -9.95 -22.57
C THR A 9 -15.41 -10.91 -21.40
N ASN A 10 -14.77 -12.07 -21.31
CA ASN A 10 -15.20 -13.05 -20.28
C ASN A 10 -14.15 -13.54 -19.28
N LEU A 11 -12.94 -12.98 -19.25
CA LEU A 11 -11.92 -13.37 -18.27
C LEU A 11 -11.72 -12.32 -17.13
N LEU A 12 -12.38 -11.16 -17.23
CA LEU A 12 -12.21 -10.05 -16.28
C LEU A 12 -13.50 -9.67 -15.52
N ASP A 13 -14.65 -10.21 -15.92
CA ASP A 13 -15.94 -9.78 -15.36
C ASP A 13 -16.29 -10.48 -14.03
N ASP A 14 -15.64 -11.59 -13.69
CA ASP A 14 -15.78 -12.23 -12.37
C ASP A 14 -14.49 -12.99 -12.03
N PRO A 15 -13.55 -12.39 -11.28
CA PRO A 15 -12.29 -13.04 -10.94
C PRO A 15 -12.58 -14.28 -10.10
N SER A 16 -12.02 -15.44 -10.52
CA SER A 16 -12.21 -16.68 -9.76
C SER A 16 -11.71 -16.55 -8.32
N ASP A 17 -12.38 -17.20 -7.38
CA ASP A 17 -11.98 -17.25 -5.97
C ASP A 17 -10.52 -17.66 -5.81
N PHE A 18 -10.02 -18.54 -6.69
CA PHE A 18 -8.62 -18.95 -6.69
C PHE A 18 -7.66 -17.79 -7.00
N MET A 19 -8.00 -16.92 -7.95
CA MET A 19 -7.18 -15.74 -8.27
C MET A 19 -7.11 -14.78 -7.08
N ILE A 20 -8.24 -14.52 -6.44
CA ILE A 20 -8.30 -13.67 -5.24
C ILE A 20 -7.53 -14.33 -4.09
N PHE A 21 -7.67 -15.64 -3.89
CA PHE A 21 -6.93 -16.40 -2.88
C PHE A 21 -5.41 -16.24 -3.06
N VAL A 22 -4.90 -16.45 -4.28
CA VAL A 22 -3.48 -16.25 -4.59
C VAL A 22 -3.09 -14.79 -4.37
N GLY A 23 -3.92 -13.84 -4.77
CA GLY A 23 -3.69 -12.41 -4.55
C GLY A 23 -3.53 -12.03 -3.08
N ARG A 24 -4.21 -12.72 -2.16
CA ARG A 24 -4.10 -12.46 -0.71
C ARG A 24 -2.72 -12.75 -0.12
N PHE A 25 -1.84 -13.43 -0.84
CA PHE A 25 -0.44 -13.57 -0.45
C PHE A 25 0.41 -12.33 -0.76
N HIS A 26 -0.12 -11.34 -1.49
CA HIS A 26 0.60 -10.10 -1.79
C HIS A 26 1.25 -9.44 -0.56
N PRO A 27 0.56 -9.24 0.59
CA PRO A 27 1.17 -8.64 1.78
C PRO A 27 2.36 -9.44 2.35
N LEU A 28 2.36 -10.76 2.18
CA LEU A 28 3.49 -11.61 2.56
C LEU A 28 4.66 -11.45 1.58
N VAL A 29 4.36 -11.48 0.29
CA VAL A 29 5.37 -11.49 -0.78
C VAL A 29 6.11 -10.16 -0.88
N VAL A 30 5.47 -9.01 -0.60
CA VAL A 30 6.12 -7.68 -0.66
C VAL A 30 7.29 -7.51 0.31
N HIS A 31 7.35 -8.31 1.38
CA HIS A 31 8.48 -8.27 2.31
C HIS A 31 9.79 -8.71 1.64
N LEU A 32 9.72 -9.58 0.63
CA LEU A 32 10.90 -10.06 -0.10
C LEU A 32 11.58 -8.96 -0.91
N PRO A 33 10.90 -8.24 -1.84
CA PRO A 33 11.54 -7.14 -2.54
C PRO A 33 11.98 -6.02 -1.61
N ILE A 34 11.22 -5.69 -0.57
CA ILE A 34 11.62 -4.68 0.43
C ILE A 34 12.96 -5.09 1.06
N GLY A 35 13.07 -6.33 1.57
CA GLY A 35 14.28 -6.82 2.21
C GLY A 35 15.49 -6.83 1.27
N PHE A 36 15.34 -7.41 0.07
CA PHE A 36 16.44 -7.50 -0.90
C PHE A 36 16.88 -6.15 -1.42
N LEU A 37 15.95 -5.24 -1.75
CA LEU A 37 16.29 -3.93 -2.31
C LEU A 37 16.91 -3.00 -1.26
N VAL A 38 16.42 -3.03 -0.02
CA VAL A 38 17.05 -2.27 1.09
C VAL A 38 18.47 -2.78 1.33
N LEU A 39 18.64 -4.10 1.41
CA LEU A 39 19.96 -4.70 1.61
C LEU A 39 20.90 -4.39 0.43
N ALA A 40 20.38 -4.44 -0.81
CA ALA A 40 21.15 -4.08 -2.01
C ALA A 40 21.61 -2.62 -1.97
N ALA A 41 20.71 -1.69 -1.59
CA ALA A 41 21.04 -0.26 -1.48
C ALA A 41 22.09 0.00 -0.39
N ILE A 42 21.97 -0.61 0.78
CA ILE A 42 22.94 -0.50 1.88
C ILE A 42 24.28 -1.09 1.46
N ALA A 43 24.31 -2.29 0.88
CA ALA A 43 25.53 -2.94 0.42
C ALA A 43 26.21 -2.12 -0.69
N GLN A 44 25.43 -1.55 -1.63
CA GLN A 44 25.95 -0.69 -2.68
C GLN A 44 26.58 0.57 -2.13
N LEU A 45 25.98 1.19 -1.11
CA LEU A 45 26.55 2.36 -0.43
C LEU A 45 27.84 1.97 0.33
N ALA A 46 27.83 0.84 1.04
CA ALA A 46 28.98 0.33 1.76
C ALA A 46 30.20 0.08 0.82
N THR A 47 29.97 -0.44 -0.39
CA THR A 47 31.03 -0.70 -1.37
C THR A 47 31.70 0.55 -1.95
N ARG A 48 31.35 1.75 -1.50
CA ARG A 48 32.15 2.97 -1.73
C ARG A 48 33.43 2.99 -0.91
N ARG A 49 33.48 2.22 0.18
CA ARG A 49 34.67 2.09 1.04
C ARG A 49 35.44 0.83 0.69
N PRO A 50 36.78 0.88 0.53
CA PRO A 50 37.64 -0.25 0.10
C PRO A 50 37.42 -1.51 0.96
N LYS A 51 37.23 -1.35 2.26
CA LYS A 51 36.96 -2.46 3.19
C LYS A 51 35.80 -3.37 2.76
N PHE A 52 34.81 -2.83 2.05
CA PHE A 52 33.60 -3.54 1.66
C PHE A 52 33.56 -3.95 0.18
N TYR A 53 34.67 -3.79 -0.57
CA TYR A 53 34.76 -4.23 -1.96
C TYR A 53 34.43 -5.72 -2.17
N PRO A 54 34.73 -6.64 -1.24
CA PRO A 54 34.31 -8.03 -1.37
C PRO A 54 32.80 -8.25 -1.49
N LEU A 55 31.97 -7.26 -1.13
CA LEU A 55 30.51 -7.35 -1.29
C LEU A 55 30.03 -7.08 -2.73
N LYS A 56 30.87 -6.50 -3.61
CA LYS A 56 30.45 -6.15 -4.98
C LYS A 56 29.87 -7.31 -5.79
N PRO A 57 30.41 -8.54 -5.77
CA PRO A 57 29.83 -9.67 -6.51
C PRO A 57 28.40 -10.01 -6.04
N PHE A 58 28.11 -9.83 -4.74
CA PHE A 58 26.78 -10.12 -4.17
C PHE A 58 25.71 -9.12 -4.59
N LEU A 59 26.08 -7.91 -5.00
CA LEU A 59 25.11 -6.88 -5.44
C LEU A 59 24.27 -7.35 -6.61
N THR A 60 24.87 -8.08 -7.56
CA THR A 60 24.12 -8.61 -8.69
C THR A 60 23.03 -9.58 -8.26
N TYR A 61 23.33 -10.44 -7.29
CA TYR A 61 22.33 -11.38 -6.75
C TYR A 61 21.24 -10.65 -5.97
N LEU A 62 21.59 -9.67 -5.15
CA LEU A 62 20.61 -8.90 -4.35
C LEU A 62 19.65 -8.11 -5.25
N TRP A 63 20.18 -7.41 -6.27
CA TRP A 63 19.32 -6.72 -7.23
C TRP A 63 18.48 -7.69 -8.06
N GLY A 64 19.02 -8.85 -8.43
CA GLY A 64 18.30 -9.89 -9.17
C GLY A 64 17.15 -10.51 -8.34
N LEU A 65 17.42 -10.88 -7.10
CA LEU A 65 16.39 -11.40 -6.18
C LEU A 65 15.33 -10.33 -5.88
N GLY A 66 15.76 -9.06 -5.71
CA GLY A 66 14.86 -7.92 -5.58
C GLY A 66 13.94 -7.78 -6.77
N ALA A 67 14.46 -7.86 -8.01
CA ALA A 67 13.65 -7.75 -9.22
C ALA A 67 12.67 -8.92 -9.40
N ILE A 68 13.12 -10.17 -9.17
CA ILE A 68 12.27 -11.36 -9.27
C ILE A 68 11.14 -11.29 -8.25
N SER A 69 11.46 -10.97 -6.99
CA SER A 69 10.46 -10.87 -5.95
C SER A 69 9.51 -9.67 -6.15
N ALA A 70 9.99 -8.56 -6.74
CA ALA A 70 9.13 -7.45 -7.14
C ALA A 70 8.15 -7.86 -8.25
N ALA A 71 8.58 -8.68 -9.23
CA ALA A 71 7.69 -9.22 -10.25
C ALA A 71 6.58 -10.09 -9.65
N LEU A 72 6.91 -10.95 -8.70
CA LEU A 72 5.93 -11.76 -7.97
C LEU A 72 4.97 -10.87 -7.15
N ALA A 73 5.50 -9.84 -6.48
CA ALA A 73 4.68 -8.89 -5.74
C ALA A 73 3.71 -8.13 -6.66
N VAL A 74 4.15 -7.68 -7.84
CA VAL A 74 3.28 -7.04 -8.84
C VAL A 74 2.18 -7.99 -9.30
N LEU A 75 2.52 -9.25 -9.61
CA LEU A 75 1.55 -10.26 -10.03
C LEU A 75 0.49 -10.50 -8.94
N PHE A 76 0.91 -10.77 -7.71
CA PHE A 76 -0.01 -11.05 -6.61
C PHE A 76 -0.84 -9.81 -6.23
N GLY A 77 -0.23 -8.61 -6.30
CA GLY A 77 -0.93 -7.35 -6.10
C GLY A 77 -2.00 -7.08 -7.16
N TYR A 78 -1.71 -7.41 -8.43
CA TYR A 78 -2.69 -7.36 -9.49
C TYR A 78 -3.88 -8.29 -9.21
N LEU A 79 -3.62 -9.55 -8.86
CA LEU A 79 -4.68 -10.51 -8.50
C LEU A 79 -5.50 -10.04 -7.30
N LEU A 80 -4.84 -9.49 -6.27
CA LEU A 80 -5.54 -8.94 -5.10
C LEU A 80 -6.44 -7.76 -5.47
N SER A 81 -6.00 -6.92 -6.41
CA SER A 81 -6.77 -5.75 -6.83
C SER A 81 -8.09 -6.08 -7.55
N LEU A 82 -8.23 -7.32 -8.02
CA LEU A 82 -9.48 -7.81 -8.62
C LEU A 82 -10.58 -8.05 -7.58
N SER A 83 -10.25 -8.09 -6.28
CA SER A 83 -11.26 -8.20 -5.22
C SER A 83 -12.11 -6.94 -5.03
N GLY A 84 -11.78 -5.82 -5.70
CA GLY A 84 -12.53 -4.57 -5.64
C GLY A 84 -12.37 -3.76 -4.35
N ASP A 85 -13.22 -2.77 -4.20
CA ASP A 85 -13.42 -1.96 -2.98
C ASP A 85 -12.23 -1.07 -2.57
N TYR A 86 -11.25 -0.84 -3.45
CA TYR A 86 -10.13 0.05 -3.21
C TYR A 86 -10.38 1.44 -3.81
N ASP A 87 -9.86 2.48 -3.14
CA ASP A 87 -9.80 3.82 -3.73
C ASP A 87 -9.05 3.80 -5.06
N ALA A 88 -9.73 4.22 -6.14
CA ALA A 88 -9.25 4.04 -7.51
C ALA A 88 -7.93 4.79 -7.77
N ASP A 89 -7.81 6.01 -7.26
CA ASP A 89 -6.62 6.85 -7.48
C ASP A 89 -5.42 6.30 -6.72
N THR A 90 -5.60 5.96 -5.44
CA THR A 90 -4.53 5.37 -4.62
C THR A 90 -4.09 4.03 -5.20
N LEU A 91 -5.03 3.19 -5.65
CA LEU A 91 -4.74 1.90 -6.29
C LEU A 91 -3.98 2.07 -7.60
N PHE A 92 -4.37 3.04 -8.44
CA PHE A 92 -3.67 3.37 -9.68
C PHE A 92 -2.20 3.70 -9.43
N TRP A 93 -1.94 4.64 -8.53
CA TRP A 93 -0.57 5.05 -8.21
C TRP A 93 0.23 3.95 -7.53
N HIS A 94 -0.39 3.14 -6.66
CA HIS A 94 0.26 1.98 -6.03
C HIS A 94 0.68 0.93 -7.07
N LYS A 95 -0.19 0.58 -8.01
CA LYS A 95 0.11 -0.38 -9.08
C LYS A 95 1.28 0.10 -9.96
N TRP A 96 1.21 1.32 -10.46
CA TRP A 96 2.22 1.83 -11.38
C TRP A 96 3.56 2.11 -10.70
N SER A 97 3.55 2.57 -9.47
CA SER A 97 4.79 2.71 -8.70
C SER A 97 5.40 1.34 -8.36
N GLY A 98 4.58 0.31 -8.11
CA GLY A 98 5.06 -1.07 -7.95
C GLY A 98 5.74 -1.62 -9.22
N VAL A 99 5.15 -1.36 -10.40
CA VAL A 99 5.77 -1.68 -11.70
C VAL A 99 7.09 -0.90 -11.89
N ALA A 100 7.13 0.36 -11.49
CA ALA A 100 8.36 1.16 -11.56
C ALA A 100 9.47 0.60 -10.63
N VAL A 101 9.13 0.11 -9.43
CA VAL A 101 10.09 -0.61 -8.57
C VAL A 101 10.69 -1.82 -9.29
N LEU A 102 9.87 -2.63 -9.96
CA LEU A 102 10.34 -3.76 -10.77
C LEU A 102 11.30 -3.30 -11.88
N ILE A 103 10.93 -2.27 -12.63
CA ILE A 103 11.76 -1.74 -13.74
C ILE A 103 13.10 -1.24 -13.23
N PHE A 104 13.13 -0.41 -12.18
CA PHE A 104 14.35 0.13 -11.62
C PHE A 104 15.23 -0.93 -10.98
N SER A 105 14.67 -1.91 -10.29
CA SER A 105 15.45 -3.02 -9.72
C SER A 105 16.03 -3.92 -10.80
N ALA A 106 15.29 -4.22 -11.87
CA ALA A 106 15.79 -4.96 -13.03
C ALA A 106 16.90 -4.19 -13.75
N ALA A 107 16.79 -2.87 -13.91
CA ALA A 107 17.85 -2.03 -14.47
C ALA A 107 19.11 -2.07 -13.58
N CYS A 108 18.99 -1.96 -12.27
CA CYS A 108 20.10 -2.11 -11.34
C CYS A 108 20.79 -3.49 -11.46
N TYR A 109 19.99 -4.56 -11.59
CA TYR A 109 20.51 -5.91 -11.84
C TYR A 109 21.33 -5.99 -13.13
N LEU A 110 20.76 -5.52 -14.24
CA LEU A 110 21.42 -5.59 -15.56
C LEU A 110 22.74 -4.81 -15.59
N ILE A 111 22.77 -3.64 -14.96
CA ILE A 111 23.98 -2.81 -14.86
C ILE A 111 25.02 -3.49 -13.97
N SER A 112 24.60 -4.08 -12.85
CA SER A 112 25.50 -4.81 -11.95
C SER A 112 26.09 -6.03 -12.62
N LYS A 113 25.31 -6.75 -13.43
CA LYS A 113 25.75 -7.95 -14.18
C LYS A 113 26.75 -7.62 -15.30
N LYS A 114 26.51 -6.54 -16.04
CA LYS A 114 27.34 -6.20 -17.21
C LYS A 114 28.68 -5.50 -16.87
N HIS A 115 28.90 -5.14 -15.60
CA HIS A 115 30.04 -4.28 -15.19
C HIS A 115 30.22 -3.04 -16.11
N SER A 116 29.10 -2.57 -16.67
CA SER A 116 29.09 -1.49 -17.64
C SER A 116 29.43 -0.17 -16.97
N GLU A 117 30.61 0.33 -17.17
CA GLU A 117 31.02 1.67 -16.76
C GLU A 117 30.53 2.76 -17.74
N ASN A 118 30.01 2.34 -18.91
CA ASN A 118 29.66 3.23 -20.02
C ASN A 118 28.17 3.71 -19.94
N LEU A 119 27.48 3.54 -18.83
CA LEU A 119 26.12 4.04 -18.73
C LEU A 119 26.14 5.56 -18.51
N LYS A 120 25.48 6.32 -19.41
CA LYS A 120 25.32 7.78 -19.28
C LYS A 120 24.62 8.21 -18.00
N LEU A 121 23.78 7.33 -17.43
CA LEU A 121 23.07 7.57 -16.19
C LEU A 121 23.89 7.05 -15.00
N PRO A 122 24.21 7.89 -14.00
CA PRO A 122 24.96 7.47 -12.83
C PRO A 122 24.21 6.36 -12.06
N LYS A 123 24.89 5.27 -11.70
CA LYS A 123 24.31 4.12 -10.97
C LYS A 123 23.57 4.55 -9.70
N TRP A 124 24.04 5.57 -9.00
CA TRP A 124 23.42 6.08 -7.78
C TRP A 124 22.02 6.68 -8.01
N VAL A 125 21.76 7.24 -9.21
CA VAL A 125 20.42 7.77 -9.56
C VAL A 125 19.40 6.63 -9.62
N LEU A 126 19.75 5.52 -10.26
CA LEU A 126 18.86 4.35 -10.32
C LEU A 126 18.59 3.74 -8.94
N ILE A 127 19.58 3.74 -8.05
CA ILE A 127 19.41 3.26 -6.67
C ILE A 127 18.45 4.16 -5.91
N ILE A 128 18.60 5.49 -6.04
CA ILE A 128 17.69 6.45 -5.43
C ILE A 128 16.26 6.28 -5.99
N LEU A 129 16.14 6.12 -7.31
CA LEU A 129 14.84 5.90 -7.95
C LEU A 129 14.20 4.60 -7.46
N ALA A 130 14.94 3.49 -7.44
CA ALA A 130 14.44 2.21 -6.97
C ALA A 130 13.98 2.27 -5.49
N THR A 131 14.82 2.85 -4.61
CA THR A 131 14.54 2.93 -3.17
C THR A 131 13.43 3.93 -2.88
N GLY A 132 13.47 5.11 -3.50
CA GLY A 132 12.46 6.15 -3.32
C GLY A 132 11.08 5.71 -3.82
N THR A 133 11.04 5.09 -5.00
CA THR A 133 9.77 4.54 -5.53
C THR A 133 9.25 3.39 -4.66
N MET A 134 10.12 2.54 -4.11
CA MET A 134 9.72 1.48 -3.18
C MET A 134 9.11 2.05 -1.89
N ILE A 135 9.70 3.10 -1.31
CA ILE A 135 9.15 3.77 -0.12
C ILE A 135 7.78 4.37 -0.44
N TYR A 136 7.66 5.05 -1.58
CA TYR A 136 6.40 5.62 -2.04
C TYR A 136 5.32 4.54 -2.24
N THR A 137 5.66 3.44 -2.93
CA THR A 137 4.75 2.31 -3.14
C THR A 137 4.30 1.69 -1.82
N GLY A 138 5.22 1.52 -0.86
CA GLY A 138 4.90 1.01 0.47
C GLY A 138 3.95 1.94 1.24
N HIS A 139 4.14 3.26 1.15
CA HIS A 139 3.23 4.25 1.73
C HIS A 139 1.82 4.14 1.13
N LEU A 140 1.71 4.07 -0.20
CA LEU A 140 0.41 3.90 -0.86
C LEU A 140 -0.27 2.58 -0.48
N GLY A 141 0.49 1.48 -0.36
CA GLY A 141 -0.02 0.18 0.10
C GLY A 141 -0.55 0.25 1.54
N GLY A 142 0.14 0.97 2.41
CA GLY A 142 -0.34 1.27 3.77
C GLY A 142 -1.66 2.05 3.76
N ASN A 143 -1.78 3.06 2.89
CA ASN A 143 -3.01 3.84 2.75
C ASN A 143 -4.20 3.00 2.26
N LEU A 144 -3.97 2.05 1.34
CA LEU A 144 -5.01 1.13 0.85
C LEU A 144 -5.52 0.16 1.92
N THR A 145 -4.71 -0.15 2.93
CA THR A 145 -5.05 -1.16 3.95
C THR A 145 -5.49 -0.55 5.27
N HIS A 146 -4.89 0.58 5.67
CA HIS A 146 -5.08 1.18 7.00
C HIS A 146 -5.70 2.58 6.95
N GLY A 147 -5.85 3.17 5.75
CA GLY A 147 -6.31 4.54 5.56
C GLY A 147 -5.18 5.57 5.44
N GLN A 148 -5.52 6.72 4.84
CA GLN A 148 -4.54 7.73 4.42
C GLN A 148 -3.75 8.38 5.56
N THR A 149 -4.29 8.38 6.78
CA THR A 149 -3.67 9.03 7.94
C THR A 149 -2.94 8.06 8.88
N TYR A 150 -2.90 6.77 8.53
CA TYR A 150 -2.38 5.71 9.40
C TYR A 150 -0.99 6.01 10.00
N LEU A 151 -0.01 6.38 9.17
CA LEU A 151 1.35 6.68 9.63
C LEU A 151 1.42 7.91 10.53
N LEU A 152 0.47 8.83 10.43
CA LEU A 152 0.44 10.09 11.16
C LEU A 152 -0.59 10.11 12.28
N GLU A 153 -1.30 9.01 12.51
CA GLU A 153 -2.34 8.91 13.54
C GLU A 153 -1.79 9.25 14.92
N TYR A 154 -0.62 8.71 15.24
CA TYR A 154 0.07 8.93 16.53
C TYR A 154 1.19 9.96 16.45
N ALA A 155 1.34 10.66 15.33
CA ALA A 155 2.40 11.67 15.18
C ALA A 155 2.16 12.88 16.09
N PRO A 156 3.22 13.53 16.62
CA PRO A 156 3.12 14.80 17.32
C PRO A 156 2.44 15.89 16.47
N ASN A 157 1.75 16.82 17.10
CA ASN A 157 1.03 17.89 16.39
C ASN A 157 1.92 18.73 15.47
N SER A 158 3.20 18.89 15.79
CA SER A 158 4.18 19.55 14.91
C SER A 158 4.36 18.82 13.57
N VAL A 159 4.44 17.48 13.60
CA VAL A 159 4.57 16.66 12.39
C VAL A 159 3.24 16.62 11.62
N ARG A 160 2.13 16.51 12.33
CA ARG A 160 0.78 16.56 11.72
C ARG A 160 0.54 17.88 10.99
N GLY A 161 0.92 19.01 11.60
CA GLY A 161 0.80 20.33 10.98
C GLY A 161 1.64 20.48 9.71
N LEU A 162 2.86 19.93 9.67
CA LEU A 162 3.69 19.88 8.46
C LEU A 162 3.04 19.04 7.32
N ALA A 163 2.26 18.03 7.68
CA ALA A 163 1.51 17.20 6.74
C ALA A 163 0.11 17.77 6.40
N GLY A 164 -0.24 18.98 6.86
CA GLY A 164 -1.55 19.58 6.63
C GLY A 164 -2.70 18.93 7.37
N LEU A 165 -2.42 18.10 8.39
CA LEU A 165 -3.44 17.43 9.19
C LEU A 165 -3.82 18.28 10.42
N PRO A 166 -5.08 18.22 10.86
CA PRO A 166 -5.50 18.89 12.09
C PRO A 166 -4.75 18.31 13.30
N PRO A 167 -4.63 19.07 14.39
CA PRO A 167 -4.09 18.56 15.64
C PRO A 167 -4.80 17.28 16.08
N LYS A 168 -4.08 16.42 16.79
CA LYS A 168 -4.64 15.20 17.36
C LYS A 168 -5.72 15.61 18.38
N ILE A 169 -6.89 15.02 18.21
CA ILE A 169 -7.96 15.17 19.19
C ILE A 169 -7.54 14.36 20.43
N GLU A 170 -7.43 15.03 21.57
CA GLU A 170 -7.19 14.35 22.83
C GLU A 170 -8.32 13.35 23.11
N PRO A 171 -7.98 12.14 23.60
CA PRO A 171 -8.99 11.18 23.97
C PRO A 171 -9.96 11.81 24.97
N ARG A 172 -11.24 11.68 24.74
CA ARG A 172 -12.25 12.11 25.72
C ARG A 172 -12.04 11.39 27.04
N PRO A 173 -12.18 12.08 28.19
CA PRO A 173 -12.15 11.42 29.47
C PRO A 173 -13.14 10.27 29.51
N LYS A 174 -12.75 9.14 30.11
CA LYS A 174 -13.69 8.03 30.28
C LYS A 174 -14.91 8.50 31.05
N VAL A 175 -16.07 8.33 30.44
CA VAL A 175 -17.35 8.69 31.05
C VAL A 175 -17.63 7.69 32.17
N THR A 176 -17.77 8.19 33.37
CA THR A 176 -18.08 7.39 34.58
C THR A 176 -19.57 7.41 34.91
N VAL A 177 -20.32 8.38 34.38
CA VAL A 177 -21.77 8.55 34.61
C VAL A 177 -22.45 8.40 33.25
N LEU A 178 -23.34 7.42 33.14
CA LEU A 178 -24.01 7.06 31.87
C LEU A 178 -24.81 8.22 31.28
N ASP A 179 -25.45 9.03 32.11
CA ASP A 179 -26.28 10.17 31.69
C ASP A 179 -25.49 11.30 31.01
N SER A 180 -24.15 11.32 31.17
CA SER A 180 -23.25 12.29 30.52
C SER A 180 -22.56 11.72 29.28
N ALA A 181 -22.84 10.47 28.92
CA ALA A 181 -22.23 9.80 27.79
C ALA A 181 -22.83 10.26 26.45
N ASP A 182 -21.98 10.64 25.52
CA ASP A 182 -22.35 10.71 24.12
C ASP A 182 -22.26 9.31 23.54
N VAL A 183 -23.40 8.70 23.22
CA VAL A 183 -23.50 7.31 22.76
C VAL A 183 -22.62 7.06 21.55
N TYR A 184 -22.59 8.01 20.59
CA TYR A 184 -21.77 7.83 19.41
C TYR A 184 -20.29 7.99 19.74
N LEU A 185 -19.88 9.08 20.36
CA LEU A 185 -18.47 9.41 20.57
C LEU A 185 -17.80 8.53 21.64
N ASP A 186 -18.53 8.12 22.67
CA ASP A 186 -17.97 7.40 23.81
C ASP A 186 -18.09 5.87 23.69
N LEU A 187 -19.06 5.36 22.91
CA LEU A 187 -19.32 3.93 22.75
C LEU A 187 -19.16 3.46 21.30
N ILE A 188 -19.88 4.07 20.35
CA ILE A 188 -19.99 3.56 18.99
C ILE A 188 -18.70 3.85 18.20
N SER A 189 -18.19 5.08 18.22
CA SER A 189 -17.01 5.48 17.45
C SER A 189 -15.73 4.70 17.82
N PRO A 190 -15.40 4.45 19.11
CA PRO A 190 -14.27 3.59 19.47
C PRO A 190 -14.44 2.14 18.99
N MET A 191 -15.64 1.60 19.05
CA MET A 191 -15.94 0.25 18.57
C MET A 191 -15.78 0.17 17.05
N MET A 192 -16.36 1.12 16.30
CA MET A 192 -16.22 1.20 14.84
C MET A 192 -14.76 1.34 14.44
N SER A 193 -14.00 2.22 15.10
CA SER A 193 -12.58 2.43 14.86
C SER A 193 -11.76 1.16 15.05
N SER A 194 -12.06 0.35 16.06
CA SER A 194 -11.31 -0.86 16.38
C SER A 194 -11.67 -2.08 15.53
N LYS A 195 -12.89 -2.15 14.99
CA LYS A 195 -13.44 -3.36 14.34
C LYS A 195 -13.79 -3.18 12.87
N CYS A 196 -14.23 -2.00 12.47
CA CYS A 196 -14.90 -1.80 11.18
C CYS A 196 -14.10 -0.92 10.22
N THR A 197 -13.43 0.13 10.72
CA THR A 197 -12.74 1.11 9.86
C THR A 197 -11.53 0.55 9.13
N SER A 198 -11.00 -0.63 9.49
CA SER A 198 -9.98 -1.31 8.70
C SER A 198 -10.43 -1.67 7.27
N CYS A 199 -11.75 -1.84 7.07
CA CYS A 199 -12.36 -2.15 5.76
C CYS A 199 -13.27 -1.03 5.25
N HIS A 200 -13.73 -0.12 6.12
CA HIS A 200 -14.69 0.94 5.82
C HIS A 200 -14.09 2.33 6.07
N ASN A 201 -12.98 2.64 5.38
CA ASN A 201 -12.25 3.90 5.47
C ASN A 201 -12.06 4.55 4.09
N ASN A 202 -11.45 5.74 4.03
CA ASN A 202 -11.26 6.47 2.77
C ASN A 202 -10.31 5.76 1.78
N GLY A 203 -9.44 4.86 2.24
CA GLY A 203 -8.54 4.08 1.37
C GLY A 203 -9.17 2.77 0.90
N LYS A 204 -10.18 2.27 1.63
CA LYS A 204 -10.92 1.05 1.29
C LYS A 204 -12.39 1.21 1.72
N LYS A 205 -13.28 1.32 0.75
CA LYS A 205 -14.71 1.51 0.96
C LYS A 205 -15.48 0.28 0.52
N LYS A 206 -15.50 -0.75 1.35
CA LYS A 206 -16.27 -1.94 1.00
C LYS A 206 -17.76 -1.60 0.88
N ALA A 207 -18.39 -1.94 -0.25
CA ALA A 207 -19.77 -1.57 -0.60
C ALA A 207 -20.04 -0.05 -0.48
N ASP A 208 -19.06 0.79 -0.80
CA ASP A 208 -19.08 2.27 -0.69
C ASP A 208 -19.47 2.79 0.71
N LEU A 209 -19.41 1.93 1.74
CA LEU A 209 -19.75 2.28 3.12
C LEU A 209 -18.52 2.85 3.85
N LEU A 210 -18.69 4.08 4.40
CA LEU A 210 -17.70 4.75 5.24
C LEU A 210 -18.19 4.76 6.69
N LEU A 211 -17.33 4.30 7.62
CA LEU A 211 -17.64 4.27 9.06
C LEU A 211 -16.69 5.16 9.89
N THR A 212 -16.06 6.15 9.24
CA THR A 212 -15.06 7.02 9.87
C THR A 212 -15.66 8.22 10.62
N SER A 213 -16.95 8.48 10.48
CA SER A 213 -17.68 9.53 11.21
C SER A 213 -19.16 9.20 11.31
N TYR A 214 -19.85 9.84 12.25
CA TYR A 214 -21.32 9.71 12.39
C TYR A 214 -22.05 10.05 11.08
N SER A 215 -21.71 11.17 10.45
CA SER A 215 -22.32 11.60 9.19
C SER A 215 -22.13 10.60 8.05
N ASN A 216 -20.94 9.99 7.96
CA ASN A 216 -20.66 8.97 6.97
C ASN A 216 -21.44 7.67 7.25
N MET A 217 -21.54 7.26 8.50
CA MET A 217 -22.28 6.08 8.90
C MET A 217 -23.78 6.22 8.57
N MET A 218 -24.36 7.40 8.85
CA MET A 218 -25.77 7.70 8.56
C MET A 218 -26.07 7.88 7.08
N LYS A 219 -25.06 8.18 6.25
CA LYS A 219 -25.21 8.24 4.79
C LYS A 219 -25.48 6.87 4.16
N GLY A 220 -25.00 5.80 4.81
CA GLY A 220 -25.06 4.45 4.26
C GLY A 220 -24.02 4.15 3.20
N GLY A 221 -24.23 3.10 2.44
CA GLY A 221 -23.37 2.61 1.37
C GLY A 221 -24.12 2.35 0.07
N GLU A 222 -23.52 1.51 -0.80
CA GLU A 222 -24.07 1.15 -2.11
C GLU A 222 -25.51 0.58 -2.04
N ASN A 223 -25.84 -0.15 -0.97
CA ASN A 223 -27.16 -0.74 -0.79
C ASN A 223 -28.15 0.15 0.01
N GLY A 224 -27.81 1.42 0.24
CA GLY A 224 -28.63 2.38 0.96
C GLY A 224 -28.20 2.57 2.42
N GLU A 225 -29.14 3.08 3.23
CA GLU A 225 -28.93 3.35 4.66
C GLU A 225 -28.71 2.04 5.43
N VAL A 226 -27.67 2.03 6.29
CA VAL A 226 -27.34 0.87 7.14
C VAL A 226 -27.84 1.02 8.58
N ILE A 227 -28.28 2.22 8.93
CA ILE A 227 -28.89 2.55 10.22
C ILE A 227 -30.10 3.44 9.96
N ILE A 228 -31.27 2.97 10.35
CA ILE A 228 -32.52 3.73 10.30
C ILE A 228 -32.92 4.04 11.74
N PRO A 229 -32.90 5.31 12.17
CA PRO A 229 -33.26 5.67 13.53
C PRO A 229 -34.67 5.22 13.87
N GLY A 230 -34.83 4.46 14.99
CA GLY A 230 -36.10 3.96 15.45
C GLY A 230 -36.57 2.65 14.84
N ASP A 231 -35.85 2.08 13.89
CA ASP A 231 -36.10 0.73 13.38
C ASP A 231 -35.16 -0.26 14.08
N VAL A 232 -35.72 -1.32 14.68
CA VAL A 232 -35.00 -2.30 15.53
C VAL A 232 -35.24 -3.73 15.01
#